data_ef93080db1bee091dddc2ce2ab535b3d
#
_entry.id   ef93080db1bee091dddc2ce2ab535b3d
#
_cell.length_a   1.000
_cell.length_b   1.000
_cell.length_c   1.000
_cell.angle_alpha   90.00
_cell.angle_beta   90.00
_cell.angle_gamma   90.00
#
_symmetry.space_group_name_H-M   'P 1'
#
loop_
_entity.id
_entity.type
_entity.pdbx_description
1 polymer ?
#
loop_
_entity_poly.entity_id
_entity_poly.type
_entity_poly.pdbx_seq_one_letter_code
_entity_poly.pdbx_strand_id
1 'polypeptide(L)'
;MSSQKRIAIFGSTGSIGTQALEVIAANPTLFSAEVLTAQSNDALLIAQALQFNPNVVVIGDEKKYLTVKEALAKTDIKVFAGEQALVEVAALDCYDMMLAAIVGYAGLKPTLKAISCGKPIALANKETLVVAGDIVMQMAMEKRVPIIPVDSEHSAIFQCLVGEGRNKIERIILTASGGPFLGKKPNFLVNVKRDHALQHPNWSMGAKISVDSATLMNKGLEMIEAKWLFNLQPAQIEVVIHPQSIIHSMVQFDDGSIKAQMGLPDMKLPIQYALAFPQRLENNFPRYDFRKPNALTFDEPDTKTFRNLALAIEALHKGGNLPCILNAANEIAVYAFLRNRIGFLDMTEVVEQTMQKMPFIEKPTLEQYFESDGEARSFAASLIHL
;
A
#
# COMPACT_ATOMS: atom_id res chain seq x y z
N MET A 1 -33.02 -9.26 4.06
CA MET A 1 -31.73 -9.07 4.77
C MET A 1 -30.64 -9.08 3.70
N SER A 2 -29.83 -8.05 3.57
CA SER A 2 -28.71 -8.09 2.64
C SER A 2 -27.76 -9.19 3.11
N SER A 3 -27.29 -10.03 2.19
CA SER A 3 -26.28 -11.04 2.51
C SER A 3 -25.02 -10.34 3.03
N GLN A 4 -24.39 -10.88 4.06
CA GLN A 4 -23.10 -10.45 4.58
C GLN A 4 -22.06 -10.42 3.45
N LYS A 5 -21.28 -9.33 3.34
CA LYS A 5 -20.19 -9.25 2.35
C LYS A 5 -19.01 -10.09 2.84
N ARG A 6 -18.61 -11.06 2.03
CA ARG A 6 -17.53 -12.00 2.30
C ARG A 6 -16.20 -11.41 1.86
N ILE A 7 -15.24 -11.27 2.77
CA ILE A 7 -13.96 -10.61 2.53
C ILE A 7 -12.81 -11.62 2.53
N ALA A 8 -11.95 -11.56 1.52
CA ALA A 8 -10.66 -12.23 1.51
C ALA A 8 -9.57 -11.24 1.91
N ILE A 9 -8.79 -11.53 2.95
CA ILE A 9 -7.72 -10.65 3.45
C ILE A 9 -6.37 -11.24 3.08
N PHE A 10 -5.75 -10.68 2.06
CA PHE A 10 -4.41 -11.07 1.64
C PHE A 10 -3.38 -10.24 2.43
N GLY A 11 -2.74 -10.90 3.42
CA GLY A 11 -1.86 -10.25 4.39
C GLY A 11 -2.55 -9.95 5.73
N SER A 12 -3.35 -10.87 6.27
CA SER A 12 -4.18 -10.70 7.47
C SER A 12 -3.37 -10.42 8.74
N THR A 13 -2.13 -10.88 8.81
CA THR A 13 -1.25 -10.68 9.98
C THR A 13 -0.44 -9.37 9.93
N GLY A 14 -0.54 -8.61 8.83
CA GLY A 14 0.08 -7.28 8.69
C GLY A 14 -0.75 -6.19 9.38
N SER A 15 -0.19 -4.96 9.42
CA SER A 15 -0.83 -3.81 10.06
C SER A 15 -2.23 -3.50 9.50
N ILE A 16 -2.42 -3.56 8.19
CA ILE A 16 -3.72 -3.34 7.55
C ILE A 16 -4.66 -4.53 7.79
N GLY A 17 -4.16 -5.76 7.66
CA GLY A 17 -4.97 -6.96 7.84
C GLY A 17 -5.54 -7.13 9.25
N THR A 18 -4.75 -6.83 10.28
CA THR A 18 -5.21 -6.86 11.69
C THR A 18 -6.28 -5.82 11.94
N GLN A 19 -6.11 -4.59 11.46
CA GLN A 19 -7.11 -3.53 11.58
C GLN A 19 -8.38 -3.83 10.76
N ALA A 20 -8.25 -4.51 9.62
CA ALA A 20 -9.40 -4.95 8.84
C ALA A 20 -10.24 -6.02 9.60
N LEU A 21 -9.57 -6.92 10.29
CA LEU A 21 -10.24 -7.90 11.14
C LEU A 21 -10.95 -7.23 12.35
N GLU A 22 -10.39 -6.16 12.92
CA GLU A 22 -11.07 -5.34 13.93
C GLU A 22 -12.34 -4.69 13.36
N VAL A 23 -12.27 -4.13 12.13
CA VAL A 23 -13.44 -3.56 11.44
C VAL A 23 -14.51 -4.62 11.18
N ILE A 24 -14.12 -5.80 10.72
CA ILE A 24 -15.05 -6.94 10.50
C ILE A 24 -15.68 -7.39 11.81
N ALA A 25 -14.89 -7.54 12.87
CA ALA A 25 -15.39 -7.94 14.20
C ALA A 25 -16.37 -6.92 14.80
N ALA A 26 -16.17 -5.61 14.52
CA ALA A 26 -17.09 -4.56 14.93
C ALA A 26 -18.41 -4.53 14.10
N ASN A 27 -18.45 -5.18 12.93
CA ASN A 27 -19.58 -5.17 12.02
C ASN A 27 -19.98 -6.61 11.57
N PRO A 28 -20.26 -7.54 12.50
CA PRO A 28 -20.41 -8.97 12.18
C PRO A 28 -21.67 -9.31 11.39
N THR A 29 -22.63 -8.39 11.30
CA THR A 29 -23.84 -8.57 10.46
C THR A 29 -23.61 -8.14 9.02
N LEU A 30 -22.55 -7.36 8.74
CA LEU A 30 -22.25 -6.79 7.42
C LEU A 30 -21.10 -7.51 6.72
N PHE A 31 -20.13 -8.03 7.48
CA PHE A 31 -18.90 -8.61 6.94
C PHE A 31 -18.58 -9.97 7.56
N SER A 32 -17.98 -10.86 6.75
CA SER A 32 -17.30 -12.07 7.20
C SER A 32 -15.90 -12.16 6.58
N ALA A 33 -14.97 -12.79 7.29
CA ALA A 33 -13.62 -13.07 6.78
C ALA A 33 -13.57 -14.51 6.26
N GLU A 34 -13.41 -14.69 4.94
CA GLU A 34 -13.51 -16.01 4.31
C GLU A 34 -12.15 -16.59 3.87
N VAL A 35 -11.18 -15.73 3.60
CA VAL A 35 -9.81 -16.12 3.26
C VAL A 35 -8.85 -15.27 4.08
N LEU A 36 -7.92 -15.90 4.80
CA LEU A 36 -6.86 -15.22 5.53
C LEU A 36 -5.50 -15.72 5.04
N THR A 37 -4.59 -14.79 4.74
CA THR A 37 -3.24 -15.18 4.32
C THR A 37 -2.17 -14.48 5.15
N ALA A 38 -1.06 -15.17 5.40
CA ALA A 38 0.13 -14.63 6.04
C ALA A 38 1.38 -15.14 5.36
N GLN A 39 2.48 -14.36 5.37
CA GLN A 39 3.75 -14.84 4.83
C GLN A 39 4.42 -15.84 5.78
N SER A 40 4.67 -15.44 7.02
CA SER A 40 5.44 -16.25 7.97
C SER A 40 4.94 -16.22 9.43
N ASN A 41 3.92 -15.42 9.74
CA ASN A 41 3.38 -15.32 11.09
C ASN A 41 2.26 -16.36 11.29
N ASP A 42 2.67 -17.62 11.46
CA ASP A 42 1.77 -18.76 11.68
C ASP A 42 0.97 -18.64 12.97
N ALA A 43 1.60 -18.22 14.07
CA ALA A 43 0.92 -18.10 15.37
C ALA A 43 -0.27 -17.12 15.30
N LEU A 44 -0.08 -15.94 14.71
CA LEU A 44 -1.17 -14.98 14.57
C LEU A 44 -2.21 -15.44 13.54
N LEU A 45 -1.78 -16.06 12.42
CA LEU A 45 -2.71 -16.63 11.43
C LEU A 45 -3.63 -17.69 12.05
N ILE A 46 -3.08 -18.60 12.88
CA ILE A 46 -3.87 -19.62 13.59
C ILE A 46 -4.86 -18.95 14.55
N ALA A 47 -4.42 -17.97 15.33
CA ALA A 47 -5.32 -17.25 16.24
C ALA A 47 -6.46 -16.54 15.51
N GLN A 48 -6.17 -15.87 14.41
CA GLN A 48 -7.17 -15.24 13.53
C GLN A 48 -8.12 -16.28 12.92
N ALA A 49 -7.59 -17.41 12.45
CA ALA A 49 -8.40 -18.48 11.88
C ALA A 49 -9.40 -19.08 12.90
N LEU A 50 -8.96 -19.33 14.12
CA LEU A 50 -9.82 -19.82 15.19
C LEU A 50 -10.89 -18.80 15.63
N GLN A 51 -10.57 -17.51 15.57
CA GLN A 51 -11.49 -16.43 15.93
C GLN A 51 -12.54 -16.15 14.85
N PHE A 52 -12.14 -16.09 13.60
CA PHE A 52 -13.00 -15.66 12.48
C PHE A 52 -13.58 -16.79 11.65
N ASN A 53 -13.10 -18.03 11.86
CA ASN A 53 -13.55 -19.25 11.19
C ASN A 53 -13.66 -19.13 9.66
N PRO A 54 -12.58 -18.71 8.94
CA PRO A 54 -12.61 -18.55 7.50
C PRO A 54 -12.75 -19.90 6.78
N ASN A 55 -13.18 -19.89 5.51
CA ASN A 55 -13.16 -21.10 4.68
C ASN A 55 -11.74 -21.58 4.38
N VAL A 56 -10.79 -20.63 4.25
CA VAL A 56 -9.43 -20.93 3.77
C VAL A 56 -8.40 -20.07 4.50
N VAL A 57 -7.26 -20.69 4.83
CA VAL A 57 -6.04 -19.98 5.22
C VAL A 57 -4.86 -20.39 4.33
N VAL A 58 -3.96 -19.42 4.07
CA VAL A 58 -2.71 -19.67 3.33
C VAL A 58 -1.54 -19.14 4.11
N ILE A 59 -0.51 -19.97 4.31
CA ILE A 59 0.80 -19.56 4.84
C ILE A 59 1.83 -19.53 3.70
N GLY A 60 2.48 -18.40 3.44
CA GLY A 60 3.47 -18.26 2.36
C GLY A 60 4.72 -19.09 2.60
N ASP A 61 5.20 -19.16 3.84
CA ASP A 61 6.32 -20.02 4.23
C ASP A 61 5.88 -21.48 4.32
N GLU A 62 6.22 -22.27 3.31
CA GLU A 62 5.88 -23.69 3.23
C GLU A 62 6.37 -24.53 4.41
N LYS A 63 7.47 -24.11 5.07
CA LYS A 63 8.00 -24.79 6.26
C LYS A 63 7.04 -24.79 7.43
N LYS A 64 6.08 -23.84 7.44
CA LYS A 64 5.09 -23.67 8.49
C LYS A 64 3.75 -24.34 8.18
N TYR A 65 3.62 -24.98 7.02
CA TYR A 65 2.39 -25.64 6.59
C TYR A 65 1.85 -26.64 7.62
N LEU A 66 2.71 -27.56 8.08
CA LEU A 66 2.30 -28.60 9.03
C LEU A 66 1.84 -28.00 10.36
N THR A 67 2.54 -27.00 10.87
CA THR A 67 2.18 -26.31 12.12
C THR A 67 0.77 -25.71 12.03
N VAL A 68 0.47 -25.00 10.94
CA VAL A 68 -0.86 -24.40 10.73
C VAL A 68 -1.92 -25.47 10.54
N LYS A 69 -1.64 -26.50 9.73
CA LYS A 69 -2.58 -27.60 9.45
C LYS A 69 -2.96 -28.39 10.68
N GLU A 70 -1.98 -28.75 11.52
CA GLU A 70 -2.22 -29.49 12.76
C GLU A 70 -3.01 -28.66 13.78
N ALA A 71 -2.69 -27.37 13.92
CA ALA A 71 -3.41 -26.47 14.81
C ALA A 71 -4.90 -26.30 14.42
N LEU A 72 -5.21 -26.37 13.13
CA LEU A 72 -6.56 -26.22 12.58
C LEU A 72 -7.25 -27.57 12.26
N ALA A 73 -6.64 -28.71 12.60
CA ALA A 73 -7.13 -30.05 12.23
C ALA A 73 -8.54 -30.39 12.76
N LYS A 74 -9.02 -29.69 13.80
CA LYS A 74 -10.37 -29.89 14.39
C LYS A 74 -11.42 -28.91 13.83
N THR A 75 -11.08 -28.16 12.81
CA THR A 75 -11.97 -27.20 12.13
C THR A 75 -12.23 -27.62 10.69
N ASP A 76 -13.20 -27.02 10.03
CA ASP A 76 -13.47 -27.23 8.59
C ASP A 76 -12.60 -26.32 7.69
N ILE A 77 -11.64 -25.57 8.26
CA ILE A 77 -10.80 -24.59 7.57
C ILE A 77 -9.79 -25.33 6.68
N LYS A 78 -9.79 -25.00 5.40
CA LYS A 78 -8.79 -25.51 4.45
C LYS A 78 -7.48 -24.77 4.57
N VAL A 79 -6.37 -25.49 4.69
CA VAL A 79 -5.03 -24.95 4.86
C VAL A 79 -4.20 -25.21 3.61
N PHE A 80 -3.60 -24.14 3.04
CA PHE A 80 -2.68 -24.20 1.91
C PHE A 80 -1.38 -23.48 2.24
N ALA A 81 -0.34 -23.70 1.43
CA ALA A 81 0.96 -23.05 1.63
C ALA A 81 1.65 -22.69 0.30
N GLY A 82 2.55 -21.72 0.35
CA GLY A 82 3.40 -21.30 -0.78
C GLY A 82 2.80 -20.18 -1.63
N GLU A 83 3.64 -19.61 -2.49
CA GLU A 83 3.26 -18.50 -3.38
C GLU A 83 2.20 -18.90 -4.40
N GLN A 84 2.30 -20.09 -4.94
CA GLN A 84 1.33 -20.59 -5.91
C GLN A 84 -0.06 -20.69 -5.29
N ALA A 85 -0.16 -21.15 -4.05
CA ALA A 85 -1.43 -21.23 -3.33
C ALA A 85 -2.05 -19.84 -3.10
N LEU A 86 -1.23 -18.79 -2.84
CA LEU A 86 -1.71 -17.41 -2.75
C LEU A 86 -2.39 -16.95 -4.04
N VAL A 87 -1.84 -17.32 -5.19
CA VAL A 87 -2.43 -16.97 -6.50
C VAL A 87 -3.72 -17.79 -6.76
N GLU A 88 -3.72 -19.08 -6.43
CA GLU A 88 -4.86 -19.96 -6.67
C GLU A 88 -6.09 -19.61 -5.82
N VAL A 89 -5.88 -19.28 -4.53
CA VAL A 89 -6.99 -18.91 -3.64
C VAL A 89 -7.60 -17.55 -3.99
N ALA A 90 -6.88 -16.70 -4.73
CA ALA A 90 -7.43 -15.46 -5.28
C ALA A 90 -8.54 -15.68 -6.32
N ALA A 91 -8.66 -16.90 -6.87
CA ALA A 91 -9.72 -17.26 -7.81
C ALA A 91 -10.96 -17.91 -7.19
N LEU A 92 -10.98 -18.12 -5.87
CA LEU A 92 -12.07 -18.82 -5.19
C LEU A 92 -13.38 -17.99 -5.19
N ASP A 93 -14.51 -18.71 -5.24
CA ASP A 93 -15.84 -18.10 -5.20
C ASP A 93 -16.41 -17.93 -3.78
N CYS A 94 -15.62 -18.28 -2.75
CA CYS A 94 -16.05 -18.18 -1.36
C CYS A 94 -16.05 -16.75 -0.82
N TYR A 95 -15.62 -15.75 -1.58
CA TYR A 95 -15.56 -14.34 -1.17
C TYR A 95 -16.08 -13.39 -2.25
N ASP A 96 -16.49 -12.19 -1.84
CA ASP A 96 -17.05 -11.16 -2.71
C ASP A 96 -16.08 -10.01 -3.01
N MET A 97 -15.10 -9.75 -2.12
CA MET A 97 -14.11 -8.69 -2.26
C MET A 97 -12.77 -9.11 -1.67
N MET A 98 -11.68 -8.79 -2.36
CA MET A 98 -10.32 -8.96 -1.85
C MET A 98 -9.85 -7.67 -1.19
N LEU A 99 -9.35 -7.75 0.04
CA LEU A 99 -8.45 -6.74 0.63
C LEU A 99 -7.00 -7.13 0.30
N ALA A 100 -6.39 -6.40 -0.63
CA ALA A 100 -5.00 -6.61 -1.07
C ALA A 100 -4.05 -5.85 -0.13
N ALA A 101 -3.54 -6.54 0.90
CA ALA A 101 -2.70 -5.96 1.94
C ALA A 101 -1.34 -6.69 2.13
N ILE A 102 -0.93 -7.49 1.13
CA ILE A 102 0.43 -8.04 1.07
C ILE A 102 1.39 -6.89 0.75
N VAL A 103 2.47 -6.77 1.50
CA VAL A 103 3.47 -5.70 1.32
C VAL A 103 4.36 -5.99 0.12
N GLY A 104 4.64 -4.95 -0.68
CA GLY A 104 5.59 -5.00 -1.78
C GLY A 104 5.09 -5.75 -3.02
N TYR A 105 6.03 -6.09 -3.90
CA TYR A 105 5.80 -6.76 -5.18
C TYR A 105 4.96 -8.05 -5.08
N ALA A 106 5.10 -8.79 -3.98
CA ALA A 106 4.42 -10.10 -3.80
C ALA A 106 2.89 -10.03 -3.91
N GLY A 107 2.29 -8.85 -3.72
CA GLY A 107 0.85 -8.62 -3.86
C GLY A 107 0.35 -8.56 -5.30
N LEU A 108 1.23 -8.36 -6.30
CA LEU A 108 0.83 -8.13 -7.70
C LEU A 108 0.12 -9.34 -8.31
N LYS A 109 0.73 -10.53 -8.28
CA LYS A 109 0.17 -11.74 -8.93
C LYS A 109 -1.19 -12.14 -8.36
N PRO A 110 -1.39 -12.23 -7.02
CA PRO A 110 -2.71 -12.51 -6.45
C PRO A 110 -3.76 -11.47 -6.82
N THR A 111 -3.38 -10.17 -6.85
CA THR A 111 -4.30 -9.09 -7.22
C THR A 111 -4.72 -9.19 -8.68
N LEU A 112 -3.80 -9.42 -9.62
CA LEU A 112 -4.12 -9.67 -11.03
C LEU A 112 -5.04 -10.88 -11.19
N LYS A 113 -4.78 -11.96 -10.44
CA LYS A 113 -5.62 -13.17 -10.50
C LYS A 113 -7.04 -12.88 -10.01
N ALA A 114 -7.22 -12.15 -8.90
CA ALA A 114 -8.52 -11.75 -8.39
C ALA A 114 -9.29 -10.89 -9.43
N ILE A 115 -8.63 -9.88 -10.01
CA ILE A 115 -9.22 -9.02 -11.05
C ILE A 115 -9.64 -9.87 -12.25
N SER A 116 -8.80 -10.82 -12.72
CA SER A 116 -9.13 -11.69 -13.85
C SER A 116 -10.37 -12.54 -13.60
N CYS A 117 -10.66 -12.86 -12.33
CA CYS A 117 -11.85 -13.58 -11.88
C CYS A 117 -13.04 -12.67 -11.54
N GLY A 118 -12.96 -11.36 -11.81
CA GLY A 118 -14.06 -10.42 -11.59
C GLY A 118 -14.25 -10.01 -10.11
N LYS A 119 -13.24 -10.19 -9.25
CA LYS A 119 -13.35 -9.86 -7.82
C LYS A 119 -13.00 -8.39 -7.56
N PRO A 120 -13.91 -7.60 -6.95
CA PRO A 120 -13.61 -6.26 -6.45
C PRO A 120 -12.40 -6.23 -5.53
N ILE A 121 -11.59 -5.17 -5.62
CA ILE A 121 -10.35 -5.01 -4.85
C ILE A 121 -10.46 -3.80 -3.92
N ALA A 122 -10.26 -4.00 -2.63
CA ALA A 122 -9.87 -2.97 -1.67
C ALA A 122 -8.34 -2.94 -1.63
N LEU A 123 -7.73 -1.93 -2.28
CA LEU A 123 -6.29 -1.91 -2.54
C LEU A 123 -5.55 -1.14 -1.45
N ALA A 124 -4.79 -1.87 -0.63
CA ALA A 124 -3.84 -1.30 0.35
C ALA A 124 -2.38 -1.46 -0.11
N ASN A 125 -2.11 -2.37 -1.05
CA ASN A 125 -0.79 -2.62 -1.62
C ASN A 125 -0.54 -1.68 -2.81
N LYS A 126 0.08 -0.53 -2.55
CA LYS A 126 0.40 0.47 -3.58
C LYS A 126 1.41 -0.04 -4.61
N GLU A 127 2.30 -0.93 -4.19
CA GLU A 127 3.35 -1.48 -5.05
C GLU A 127 2.77 -2.21 -6.26
N THR A 128 1.58 -2.77 -6.15
CA THR A 128 0.85 -3.36 -7.29
C THR A 128 0.67 -2.36 -8.45
N LEU A 129 0.29 -1.11 -8.16
CA LEU A 129 0.13 -0.06 -9.17
C LEU A 129 1.45 0.61 -9.54
N VAL A 130 2.41 0.66 -8.63
CA VAL A 130 3.75 1.17 -8.93
C VAL A 130 4.46 0.28 -9.95
N VAL A 131 4.36 -1.04 -9.79
CA VAL A 131 5.04 -2.01 -10.64
C VAL A 131 4.41 -2.12 -12.03
N ALA A 132 3.10 -2.29 -12.12
CA ALA A 132 2.40 -2.61 -13.36
C ALA A 132 1.01 -1.94 -13.44
N GLY A 133 0.93 -0.66 -13.04
CA GLY A 133 -0.35 0.04 -12.89
C GLY A 133 -1.14 0.18 -14.19
N ASP A 134 -0.48 0.31 -15.34
CA ASP A 134 -1.10 0.30 -16.66
C ASP A 134 -1.86 -1.02 -16.91
N ILE A 135 -1.20 -2.15 -16.71
CA ILE A 135 -1.78 -3.49 -16.93
C ILE A 135 -2.90 -3.76 -15.91
N VAL A 136 -2.67 -3.42 -14.64
CA VAL A 136 -3.65 -3.63 -13.57
C VAL A 136 -4.93 -2.84 -13.84
N MET A 137 -4.81 -1.55 -14.16
CA MET A 137 -5.97 -0.70 -14.41
C MET A 137 -6.67 -1.05 -15.72
N GLN A 138 -5.93 -1.41 -16.78
CA GLN A 138 -6.50 -1.89 -18.01
C GLN A 138 -7.33 -3.18 -17.77
N MET A 139 -6.76 -4.17 -17.09
CA MET A 139 -7.45 -5.42 -16.76
C MET A 139 -8.70 -5.16 -15.89
N ALA A 140 -8.61 -4.27 -14.89
CA ALA A 140 -9.74 -3.92 -14.04
C ALA A 140 -10.88 -3.29 -14.85
N MET A 141 -10.55 -2.41 -15.81
CA MET A 141 -11.54 -1.80 -16.71
C MET A 141 -12.19 -2.84 -17.63
N GLU A 142 -11.40 -3.71 -18.26
CA GLU A 142 -11.89 -4.77 -19.15
C GLU A 142 -12.82 -5.76 -18.41
N LYS A 143 -12.47 -6.12 -17.18
CA LYS A 143 -13.27 -7.01 -16.33
C LYS A 143 -14.39 -6.29 -15.56
N ARG A 144 -14.46 -4.95 -15.64
CA ARG A 144 -15.39 -4.09 -14.88
C ARG A 144 -15.30 -4.32 -13.38
N VAL A 145 -14.07 -4.50 -12.90
CA VAL A 145 -13.75 -4.71 -11.49
C VAL A 145 -13.42 -3.37 -10.85
N PRO A 146 -14.15 -2.93 -9.81
CA PRO A 146 -13.79 -1.74 -9.07
C PRO A 146 -12.53 -1.98 -8.22
N ILE A 147 -11.61 -1.00 -8.27
CA ILE A 147 -10.48 -0.91 -7.35
C ILE A 147 -10.76 0.27 -6.41
N ILE A 148 -10.93 -0.02 -5.12
CA ILE A 148 -11.23 0.97 -4.09
C ILE A 148 -9.99 1.17 -3.24
N PRO A 149 -9.42 2.38 -3.15
CA PRO A 149 -8.19 2.62 -2.41
C PRO A 149 -8.40 2.52 -0.89
N VAL A 150 -7.43 1.92 -0.22
CA VAL A 150 -7.34 1.82 1.24
C VAL A 150 -6.24 2.71 1.80
N ASP A 151 -5.18 2.98 1.01
CA ASP A 151 -4.16 3.95 1.42
C ASP A 151 -4.81 5.28 1.78
N SER A 152 -4.42 5.90 2.90
CA SER A 152 -5.15 7.01 3.51
C SER A 152 -5.31 8.22 2.59
N GLU A 153 -4.27 8.57 1.87
CA GLU A 153 -4.26 9.68 0.93
C GLU A 153 -5.15 9.41 -0.29
N HIS A 154 -5.08 8.20 -0.83
CA HIS A 154 -5.88 7.80 -1.99
C HIS A 154 -7.34 7.59 -1.62
N SER A 155 -7.62 7.05 -0.43
CA SER A 155 -8.97 7.00 0.13
C SER A 155 -9.55 8.41 0.29
N ALA A 156 -8.73 9.37 0.74
CA ALA A 156 -9.16 10.77 0.87
C ALA A 156 -9.53 11.39 -0.48
N ILE A 157 -8.68 11.22 -1.50
CA ILE A 157 -8.96 11.69 -2.86
C ILE A 157 -10.22 11.02 -3.40
N PHE A 158 -10.34 9.70 -3.28
CA PHE A 158 -11.50 8.95 -3.70
C PHE A 158 -12.79 9.48 -3.05
N GLN A 159 -12.76 9.76 -1.74
CA GLN A 159 -13.90 10.33 -1.02
C GLN A 159 -14.26 11.75 -1.48
N CYS A 160 -13.26 12.57 -1.84
CA CYS A 160 -13.49 13.90 -2.41
C CYS A 160 -14.13 13.85 -3.81
N LEU A 161 -13.86 12.77 -4.57
CA LEU A 161 -14.36 12.59 -5.93
C LEU A 161 -15.76 11.95 -6.00
N VAL A 162 -16.27 11.41 -4.89
CA VAL A 162 -17.63 10.84 -4.86
C VAL A 162 -18.66 11.94 -5.20
N GLY A 163 -19.43 11.70 -6.25
CA GLY A 163 -20.43 12.65 -6.78
C GLY A 163 -19.88 13.63 -7.83
N GLU A 164 -18.56 13.66 -8.07
CA GLU A 164 -17.89 14.60 -8.98
C GLU A 164 -17.62 14.03 -10.38
N GLY A 165 -18.27 12.96 -10.76
CA GLY A 165 -17.92 12.15 -11.94
C GLY A 165 -17.86 12.85 -13.32
N ARG A 166 -18.27 14.13 -13.44
CA ARG A 166 -18.14 14.96 -14.65
C ARG A 166 -17.22 16.16 -14.47
N ASN A 167 -16.82 16.46 -13.24
CA ASN A 167 -16.00 17.61 -12.93
C ASN A 167 -14.54 17.29 -13.18
N LYS A 168 -13.85 18.18 -13.86
CA LYS A 168 -12.45 17.99 -14.18
C LYS A 168 -11.57 18.30 -12.96
N ILE A 169 -10.59 17.44 -12.74
CA ILE A 169 -9.55 17.62 -11.74
C ILE A 169 -8.47 18.51 -12.36
N GLU A 170 -8.23 19.68 -11.80
CA GLU A 170 -7.07 20.49 -12.13
C GLU A 170 -5.81 19.82 -11.59
N ARG A 171 -5.80 19.48 -10.30
CA ARG A 171 -4.73 18.75 -9.63
C ARG A 171 -5.20 18.06 -8.36
N ILE A 172 -4.45 17.08 -7.92
CA ILE A 172 -4.53 16.52 -6.57
C ILE A 172 -3.34 17.00 -5.74
N ILE A 173 -3.55 17.12 -4.44
CA ILE A 173 -2.54 17.56 -3.48
C ILE A 173 -2.42 16.45 -2.43
N LEU A 174 -1.37 15.63 -2.56
CA LEU A 174 -1.02 14.59 -1.62
C LEU A 174 -0.34 15.21 -0.39
N THR A 175 -0.86 14.98 0.78
CA THR A 175 -0.21 15.41 2.01
C THR A 175 0.78 14.36 2.50
N ALA A 176 1.87 14.80 3.10
CA ALA A 176 2.88 13.96 3.72
C ALA A 176 3.16 14.45 5.14
N SER A 177 3.33 13.52 6.10
CA SER A 177 3.76 13.90 7.46
C SER A 177 5.17 14.52 7.51
N GLY A 178 5.98 14.29 6.47
CA GLY A 178 7.40 14.63 6.42
C GLY A 178 8.30 13.58 7.08
N GLY A 179 7.73 12.56 7.72
CA GLY A 179 8.46 11.48 8.37
C GLY A 179 9.20 11.91 9.64
N PRO A 180 9.93 10.98 10.29
CA PRO A 180 10.64 11.25 11.55
C PRO A 180 11.82 12.20 11.42
N PHE A 181 12.25 12.50 10.20
CA PHE A 181 13.44 13.34 9.95
C PHE A 181 13.09 14.68 9.30
N LEU A 182 11.85 15.13 9.38
CA LEU A 182 11.43 16.43 8.89
C LEU A 182 12.33 17.53 9.44
N GLY A 183 12.87 18.41 8.57
CA GLY A 183 13.76 19.51 8.93
C GLY A 183 15.19 19.11 9.30
N LYS A 184 15.55 17.82 9.26
CA LYS A 184 16.93 17.36 9.47
C LYS A 184 17.77 17.55 8.23
N LYS A 185 19.06 17.91 8.46
CA LYS A 185 20.05 18.10 7.39
C LYS A 185 20.79 16.80 7.07
N PRO A 186 21.43 16.66 5.88
CA PRO A 186 22.17 15.45 5.47
C PRO A 186 23.18 14.96 6.52
N ASN A 187 23.91 15.85 7.17
CA ASN A 187 24.90 15.48 8.22
C ASN A 187 24.28 14.71 9.41
N PHE A 188 23.01 14.95 9.71
CA PHE A 188 22.29 14.17 10.72
C PHE A 188 21.95 12.78 10.18
N LEU A 189 21.54 12.70 8.91
CA LEU A 189 21.05 11.47 8.28
C LEU A 189 22.13 10.40 8.12
N VAL A 190 23.42 10.79 8.01
CA VAL A 190 24.56 9.85 7.95
C VAL A 190 24.58 8.90 9.16
N ASN A 191 24.15 9.37 10.34
CA ASN A 191 24.18 8.61 11.59
C ASN A 191 22.86 7.93 11.95
N VAL A 192 21.84 8.01 11.05
CA VAL A 192 20.55 7.40 11.29
C VAL A 192 20.64 5.87 11.24
N LYS A 193 20.13 5.23 12.30
CA LYS A 193 20.00 3.78 12.42
C LYS A 193 18.55 3.35 12.24
N ARG A 194 18.35 2.05 12.05
CA ARG A 194 17.05 1.39 11.92
C ARG A 194 16.03 1.90 12.95
N ASP A 195 16.37 1.87 14.22
CA ASP A 195 15.44 2.18 15.31
C ASP A 195 14.95 3.65 15.26
N HIS A 196 15.77 4.57 14.75
CA HIS A 196 15.38 5.96 14.52
C HIS A 196 14.35 6.07 13.38
N ALA A 197 14.54 5.32 12.30
CA ALA A 197 13.64 5.36 11.14
C ALA A 197 12.28 4.68 11.40
N LEU A 198 12.21 3.79 12.40
CA LEU A 198 10.97 3.11 12.76
C LEU A 198 10.06 3.93 13.69
N GLN A 199 10.53 5.07 14.23
CA GLN A 199 9.78 5.93 15.13
C GLN A 199 9.01 7.01 14.35
N HIS A 200 7.86 6.63 13.74
CA HIS A 200 7.01 7.61 13.07
C HIS A 200 6.22 8.45 14.08
N PRO A 201 6.15 9.81 13.91
CA PRO A 201 5.53 10.68 14.91
C PRO A 201 4.01 10.49 15.11
N ASN A 202 3.28 10.13 14.04
CA ASN A 202 1.81 10.11 14.04
C ASN A 202 1.22 8.72 13.78
N TRP A 203 1.95 7.80 13.15
CA TRP A 203 1.43 6.53 12.67
C TRP A 203 2.16 5.34 13.28
N SER A 204 1.40 4.32 13.68
CA SER A 204 1.96 2.99 13.99
C SER A 204 1.88 2.12 12.73
N MET A 205 3.01 1.89 12.10
CA MET A 205 3.08 1.25 10.77
C MET A 205 4.06 0.07 10.75
N GLY A 206 3.97 -0.74 9.70
CA GLY A 206 4.95 -1.79 9.41
C GLY A 206 6.35 -1.22 9.14
N ALA A 207 7.38 -2.05 9.31
CA ALA A 207 8.78 -1.61 9.23
C ALA A 207 9.14 -1.02 7.85
N LYS A 208 8.71 -1.65 6.75
CA LYS A 208 9.02 -1.18 5.37
C LYS A 208 8.45 0.22 5.14
N ILE A 209 7.17 0.43 5.38
CA ILE A 209 6.51 1.72 5.14
C ILE A 209 7.02 2.81 6.10
N SER A 210 7.47 2.48 7.31
CA SER A 210 8.11 3.45 8.23
C SER A 210 9.43 3.97 7.65
N VAL A 211 10.26 3.09 7.07
CA VAL A 211 11.50 3.49 6.38
C VAL A 211 11.18 4.29 5.11
N ASP A 212 10.20 3.86 4.32
CA ASP A 212 9.77 4.62 3.13
C ASP A 212 9.23 6.01 3.49
N SER A 213 8.53 6.16 4.61
CA SER A 213 8.12 7.46 5.14
C SER A 213 9.32 8.31 5.55
N ALA A 214 10.30 7.70 6.22
CA ALA A 214 11.52 8.37 6.68
C ALA A 214 12.37 8.92 5.52
N THR A 215 12.35 8.26 4.36
CA THR A 215 13.07 8.66 3.14
C THR A 215 12.22 9.50 2.18
N LEU A 216 10.93 9.71 2.46
CA LEU A 216 9.91 10.23 1.55
C LEU A 216 9.66 9.35 0.30
N MET A 217 10.23 8.15 0.22
CA MET A 217 9.91 7.20 -0.84
C MET A 217 8.43 6.84 -0.83
N ASN A 218 7.82 6.66 0.36
CA ASN A 218 6.39 6.34 0.47
C ASN A 218 5.54 7.35 -0.32
N LYS A 219 5.82 8.64 -0.19
CA LYS A 219 5.10 9.68 -0.93
C LYS A 219 5.36 9.63 -2.43
N GLY A 220 6.58 9.27 -2.82
CA GLY A 220 6.90 9.04 -4.23
C GLY A 220 6.12 7.86 -4.83
N LEU A 221 6.03 6.74 -4.12
CA LEU A 221 5.21 5.58 -4.54
C LEU A 221 3.73 5.94 -4.62
N GLU A 222 3.24 6.75 -3.69
CA GLU A 222 1.85 7.25 -3.68
C GLU A 222 1.54 8.17 -4.86
N MET A 223 2.48 8.99 -5.32
CA MET A 223 2.30 9.78 -6.56
C MET A 223 2.06 8.87 -7.77
N ILE A 224 2.82 7.76 -7.86
CA ILE A 224 2.69 6.79 -8.96
C ILE A 224 1.35 6.05 -8.85
N GLU A 225 0.96 5.64 -7.65
CA GLU A 225 -0.34 5.01 -7.38
C GLU A 225 -1.50 5.94 -7.77
N ALA A 226 -1.44 7.22 -7.39
CA ALA A 226 -2.47 8.22 -7.70
C ALA A 226 -2.63 8.44 -9.20
N LYS A 227 -1.53 8.47 -9.96
CA LYS A 227 -1.57 8.55 -11.43
C LYS A 227 -2.49 7.48 -12.01
N TRP A 228 -2.35 6.26 -11.55
CA TRP A 228 -3.09 5.12 -12.08
C TRP A 228 -4.53 5.07 -11.57
N LEU A 229 -4.74 5.22 -10.26
CA LEU A 229 -6.08 5.16 -9.67
C LEU A 229 -7.04 6.22 -10.20
N PHE A 230 -6.53 7.44 -10.44
CA PHE A 230 -7.35 8.58 -10.81
C PHE A 230 -7.13 9.03 -12.26
N ASN A 231 -6.36 8.26 -13.03
CA ASN A 231 -6.05 8.54 -14.44
C ASN A 231 -5.53 9.97 -14.66
N LEU A 232 -4.53 10.37 -13.86
CA LEU A 232 -3.95 11.71 -13.87
C LEU A 232 -2.64 11.77 -14.65
N GLN A 233 -2.34 12.96 -15.19
CA GLN A 233 -1.01 13.25 -15.71
C GLN A 233 -0.06 13.57 -14.56
N PRO A 234 1.25 13.28 -14.67
CA PRO A 234 2.24 13.59 -13.63
C PRO A 234 2.18 15.05 -13.12
N ALA A 235 1.95 16.01 -14.03
CA ALA A 235 1.86 17.44 -13.70
C ALA A 235 0.63 17.82 -12.86
N GLN A 236 -0.36 16.93 -12.73
CA GLN A 236 -1.55 17.13 -11.91
C GLN A 236 -1.39 16.60 -10.48
N ILE A 237 -0.22 16.09 -10.11
CA ILE A 237 0.02 15.45 -8.81
C ILE A 237 1.07 16.26 -8.04
N GLU A 238 0.62 16.95 -7.00
CA GLU A 238 1.48 17.74 -6.11
C GLU A 238 1.62 17.07 -4.74
N VAL A 239 2.75 17.37 -4.07
CA VAL A 239 3.01 16.92 -2.70
C VAL A 239 3.21 18.13 -1.81
N VAL A 240 2.57 18.12 -0.64
CA VAL A 240 2.81 19.10 0.42
C VAL A 240 3.11 18.39 1.74
N ILE A 241 3.99 18.96 2.53
CA ILE A 241 4.26 18.47 3.89
C ILE A 241 3.19 19.04 4.83
N HIS A 242 2.48 18.16 5.51
CA HIS A 242 1.46 18.48 6.51
C HIS A 242 1.73 17.65 7.78
N PRO A 243 2.58 18.15 8.69
CA PRO A 243 3.09 17.38 9.82
C PRO A 243 1.99 16.86 10.76
N GLN A 244 0.87 17.57 10.85
CA GLN A 244 -0.24 17.19 11.74
C GLN A 244 -1.02 15.97 11.24
N SER A 245 -0.92 15.63 9.93
CA SER A 245 -1.60 14.49 9.29
C SER A 245 -3.12 14.45 9.54
N ILE A 246 -3.77 15.62 9.61
CA ILE A 246 -5.22 15.77 9.82
C ILE A 246 -5.95 15.86 8.47
N ILE A 247 -5.39 16.60 7.52
CA ILE A 247 -5.84 16.58 6.13
C ILE A 247 -5.08 15.47 5.42
N HIS A 248 -5.82 14.45 4.98
CA HIS A 248 -5.20 13.27 4.38
C HIS A 248 -4.86 13.45 2.91
N SER A 249 -5.62 14.23 2.16
CA SER A 249 -5.31 14.77 0.81
C SER A 249 -6.42 15.70 0.35
N MET A 250 -6.18 16.39 -0.78
CA MET A 250 -7.08 17.36 -1.35
C MET A 250 -7.19 17.19 -2.87
N VAL A 251 -8.34 17.59 -3.41
CA VAL A 251 -8.60 17.67 -4.85
C VAL A 251 -8.98 19.10 -5.20
N GLN A 252 -8.25 19.71 -6.12
CA GLN A 252 -8.58 21.00 -6.72
C GLN A 252 -9.23 20.77 -8.08
N PHE A 253 -10.37 21.42 -8.32
CA PHE A 253 -11.12 21.35 -9.56
C PHE A 253 -10.83 22.56 -10.47
N ASP A 254 -11.20 22.46 -11.77
CA ASP A 254 -10.94 23.51 -12.77
C ASP A 254 -11.59 24.88 -12.42
N ASP A 255 -12.59 24.91 -11.54
CA ASP A 255 -13.19 26.16 -11.03
C ASP A 255 -12.41 26.79 -9.87
N GLY A 256 -11.29 26.17 -9.48
CA GLY A 256 -10.42 26.60 -8.36
C GLY A 256 -10.90 26.14 -6.99
N SER A 257 -12.05 25.48 -6.88
CA SER A 257 -12.51 24.95 -5.60
C SER A 257 -11.68 23.76 -5.15
N ILE A 258 -11.50 23.61 -3.82
CA ILE A 258 -10.74 22.52 -3.23
C ILE A 258 -11.63 21.74 -2.27
N LYS A 259 -11.65 20.41 -2.45
CA LYS A 259 -12.20 19.48 -1.46
C LYS A 259 -11.07 18.79 -0.72
N ALA A 260 -11.23 18.63 0.59
CA ALA A 260 -10.29 17.95 1.46
C ALA A 260 -11.03 16.91 2.31
N GLN A 261 -10.42 15.74 2.51
CA GLN A 261 -10.90 14.79 3.51
C GLN A 261 -9.99 14.92 4.76
N MET A 262 -10.64 15.04 5.91
CA MET A 262 -10.00 15.24 7.20
C MET A 262 -10.36 14.14 8.18
N GLY A 263 -9.44 13.80 9.06
CA GLY A 263 -9.63 12.85 10.14
C GLY A 263 -8.39 12.70 11.01
N LEU A 264 -8.52 12.01 12.14
CA LEU A 264 -7.34 11.59 12.89
C LEU A 264 -6.63 10.46 12.16
N PRO A 265 -5.29 10.32 12.30
CA PRO A 265 -4.53 9.26 11.66
C PRO A 265 -4.92 7.87 12.22
N ASP A 266 -5.80 7.17 11.51
CA ASP A 266 -6.26 5.81 11.83
C ASP A 266 -6.65 5.09 10.53
N MET A 267 -6.00 3.95 10.26
CA MET A 267 -6.28 3.17 9.05
C MET A 267 -7.63 2.45 9.09
N LYS A 268 -8.25 2.30 10.25
CA LYS A 268 -9.59 1.67 10.32
C LYS A 268 -10.65 2.45 9.56
N LEU A 269 -10.54 3.77 9.50
CA LEU A 269 -11.49 4.61 8.76
C LEU A 269 -11.43 4.33 7.24
N PRO A 270 -10.30 4.44 6.54
CA PRO A 270 -10.23 4.12 5.12
C PRO A 270 -10.50 2.63 4.82
N ILE A 271 -10.08 1.71 5.69
CA ILE A 271 -10.42 0.28 5.56
C ILE A 271 -11.95 0.09 5.62
N GLN A 272 -12.61 0.61 6.66
CA GLN A 272 -14.06 0.51 6.81
C GLN A 272 -14.78 1.12 5.60
N TYR A 273 -14.32 2.27 5.13
CA TYR A 273 -14.91 2.93 3.98
C TYR A 273 -14.78 2.10 2.71
N ALA A 274 -13.61 1.52 2.44
CA ALA A 274 -13.40 0.67 1.26
C ALA A 274 -14.26 -0.60 1.30
N LEU A 275 -14.36 -1.25 2.45
CA LEU A 275 -15.17 -2.47 2.60
C LEU A 275 -16.68 -2.18 2.50
N ALA A 276 -17.13 -1.03 2.98
CA ALA A 276 -18.55 -0.66 3.03
C ALA A 276 -19.04 0.12 1.82
N PHE A 277 -18.13 0.64 0.98
CA PHE A 277 -18.51 1.54 -0.13
C PHE A 277 -19.70 1.00 -0.93
N PRO A 278 -20.69 1.87 -1.27
CA PRO A 278 -20.71 3.34 -1.12
C PRO A 278 -21.22 3.87 0.23
N GLN A 279 -21.51 3.01 1.19
CA GLN A 279 -22.07 3.40 2.48
C GLN A 279 -20.98 3.89 3.46
N ARG A 280 -21.37 4.83 4.35
CA ARG A 280 -20.58 5.21 5.53
C ARG A 280 -21.18 4.55 6.77
N LEU A 281 -20.42 3.65 7.39
CA LEU A 281 -20.87 2.95 8.59
C LEU A 281 -20.61 3.79 9.83
N GLU A 282 -21.51 3.72 10.79
CA GLU A 282 -21.29 4.23 12.13
C GLU A 282 -20.13 3.50 12.81
N ASN A 283 -19.36 4.22 13.60
CA ASN A 283 -18.24 3.69 14.35
C ASN A 283 -17.91 4.56 15.58
N ASN A 284 -17.12 4.01 16.49
CA ASN A 284 -16.65 4.67 17.70
C ASN A 284 -15.20 5.16 17.59
N PHE A 285 -14.68 5.34 16.36
CA PHE A 285 -13.32 5.85 16.17
C PHE A 285 -13.20 7.28 16.70
N PRO A 286 -12.05 7.70 17.21
CA PRO A 286 -11.83 9.06 17.69
C PRO A 286 -12.19 10.10 16.63
N ARG A 287 -12.74 11.25 17.09
CA ARG A 287 -13.13 12.38 16.22
C ARG A 287 -12.15 13.52 16.38
N TYR A 288 -11.86 14.24 15.28
CA TYR A 288 -11.12 15.50 15.36
C TYR A 288 -11.96 16.56 16.07
N ASP A 289 -11.38 17.22 17.06
CA ASP A 289 -12.04 18.27 17.86
C ASP A 289 -11.55 19.66 17.45
N PHE A 290 -12.35 20.37 16.67
CA PHE A 290 -12.05 21.73 16.19
C PHE A 290 -11.98 22.78 17.30
N ARG A 291 -12.42 22.48 18.53
CA ARG A 291 -12.33 23.40 19.68
C ARG A 291 -10.95 23.41 20.29
N LYS A 292 -10.11 22.44 20.00
CA LYS A 292 -8.71 22.42 20.41
C LYS A 292 -7.89 23.28 19.45
N PRO A 293 -7.10 24.23 19.94
CA PRO A 293 -6.29 25.09 19.09
C PRO A 293 -5.16 24.25 18.45
N ASN A 294 -5.29 23.95 17.20
CA ASN A 294 -4.27 23.30 16.39
C ASN A 294 -4.12 24.06 15.08
N ALA A 295 -2.92 24.54 14.79
CA ALA A 295 -2.61 25.06 13.47
C ALA A 295 -2.45 23.90 12.49
N LEU A 296 -3.04 24.00 11.32
CA LEU A 296 -2.79 23.13 10.18
C LEU A 296 -1.80 23.85 9.28
N THR A 297 -0.60 23.29 9.13
CA THR A 297 0.49 23.91 8.37
C THR A 297 0.83 23.09 7.14
N PHE A 298 1.33 23.77 6.12
CA PHE A 298 1.72 23.17 4.84
C PHE A 298 3.05 23.76 4.40
N ASP A 299 3.99 22.90 4.05
CA ASP A 299 5.33 23.26 3.58
C ASP A 299 5.67 22.50 2.29
N GLU A 300 6.64 22.98 1.55
CA GLU A 300 7.18 22.28 0.39
C GLU A 300 8.06 21.09 0.82
N PRO A 301 8.05 19.95 0.11
CA PRO A 301 8.94 18.84 0.40
C PRO A 301 10.39 19.17 0.01
N ASP A 302 11.34 18.83 0.89
CA ASP A 302 12.78 18.95 0.62
C ASP A 302 13.28 17.77 -0.22
N THR A 303 13.14 17.87 -1.54
CA THR A 303 13.60 16.85 -2.50
C THR A 303 15.12 16.78 -2.65
N LYS A 304 15.86 17.77 -2.13
CA LYS A 304 17.33 17.75 -2.14
C LYS A 304 17.88 16.86 -1.04
N THR A 305 17.37 17.01 0.16
CA THR A 305 17.75 16.18 1.31
C THR A 305 17.14 14.78 1.22
N PHE A 306 15.88 14.67 0.80
CA PHE A 306 15.16 13.40 0.63
C PHE A 306 15.04 13.04 -0.86
N ARG A 307 16.19 12.69 -1.45
CA ARG A 307 16.32 12.44 -2.87
C ARG A 307 15.47 11.26 -3.38
N ASN A 308 15.05 10.35 -2.52
CA ASN A 308 14.15 9.26 -2.89
C ASN A 308 12.82 9.76 -3.48
N LEU A 309 12.29 10.88 -2.97
CA LEU A 309 11.12 11.52 -3.57
C LEU A 309 11.42 12.05 -4.97
N ALA A 310 12.60 12.68 -5.17
CA ALA A 310 13.00 13.16 -6.50
C ALA A 310 13.15 12.00 -7.50
N LEU A 311 13.74 10.87 -7.10
CA LEU A 311 13.87 9.67 -7.94
C LEU A 311 12.49 9.09 -8.32
N ALA A 312 11.54 9.08 -7.39
CA ALA A 312 10.19 8.63 -7.67
C ALA A 312 9.44 9.59 -8.62
N ILE A 313 9.64 10.90 -8.49
CA ILE A 313 9.12 11.91 -9.43
C ILE A 313 9.71 11.70 -10.84
N GLU A 314 11.01 11.42 -10.92
CA GLU A 314 11.66 11.08 -12.19
C GLU A 314 11.03 9.83 -12.82
N ALA A 315 10.84 8.76 -12.02
CA ALA A 315 10.22 7.52 -12.47
C ALA A 315 8.76 7.74 -12.92
N LEU A 316 7.99 8.56 -12.19
CA LEU A 316 6.62 8.93 -12.53
C LEU A 316 6.53 9.62 -13.90
N HIS A 317 7.43 10.56 -14.17
CA HIS A 317 7.45 11.31 -15.43
C HIS A 317 7.91 10.46 -16.60
N LYS A 318 8.94 9.65 -16.41
CA LYS A 318 9.49 8.79 -17.46
C LYS A 318 8.58 7.62 -17.81
N GLY A 319 7.90 7.06 -16.82
CA GLY A 319 6.97 5.93 -17.01
C GLY A 319 7.65 4.63 -17.41
N GLY A 320 6.98 3.83 -18.24
CA GLY A 320 7.47 2.52 -18.65
C GLY A 320 7.76 1.61 -17.45
N ASN A 321 8.84 0.84 -17.53
CA ASN A 321 9.26 -0.05 -16.44
C ASN A 321 10.07 0.66 -15.33
N LEU A 322 10.33 1.99 -15.43
CA LEU A 322 11.18 2.68 -14.44
C LEU A 322 10.59 2.69 -13.03
N PRO A 323 9.26 2.89 -12.82
CA PRO A 323 8.65 2.74 -11.49
C PRO A 323 8.79 1.33 -10.90
N CYS A 324 8.72 0.28 -11.73
CA CYS A 324 8.98 -1.10 -11.32
C CYS A 324 10.41 -1.28 -10.82
N ILE A 325 11.39 -0.77 -11.59
CA ILE A 325 12.81 -0.81 -11.24
C ILE A 325 13.07 -0.07 -9.92
N LEU A 326 12.51 1.13 -9.76
CA LEU A 326 12.59 1.92 -8.53
C LEU A 326 12.05 1.15 -7.32
N ASN A 327 10.87 0.53 -7.47
CA ASN A 327 10.27 -0.26 -6.38
C ASN A 327 11.13 -1.48 -6.01
N ALA A 328 11.61 -2.23 -6.99
CA ALA A 328 12.46 -3.40 -6.76
C ALA A 328 13.75 -3.03 -6.01
N ALA A 329 14.42 -1.96 -6.46
CA ALA A 329 15.64 -1.45 -5.81
C ALA A 329 15.36 -0.96 -4.38
N ASN A 330 14.26 -0.22 -4.19
CA ASN A 330 13.86 0.28 -2.88
C ASN A 330 13.55 -0.85 -1.90
N GLU A 331 12.84 -1.90 -2.30
CA GLU A 331 12.56 -3.04 -1.42
C GLU A 331 13.86 -3.72 -0.96
N ILE A 332 14.83 -3.92 -1.85
CA ILE A 332 16.14 -4.51 -1.52
C ILE A 332 16.93 -3.58 -0.58
N ALA A 333 16.97 -2.29 -0.86
CA ALA A 333 17.68 -1.31 -0.04
C ALA A 333 17.08 -1.20 1.37
N VAL A 334 15.76 -1.11 1.48
CA VAL A 334 15.04 -1.09 2.77
C VAL A 334 15.26 -2.37 3.55
N TYR A 335 15.21 -3.53 2.90
CA TYR A 335 15.50 -4.82 3.51
C TYR A 335 16.92 -4.89 4.10
N ALA A 336 17.92 -4.39 3.37
CA ALA A 336 19.31 -4.33 3.82
C ALA A 336 19.49 -3.34 4.99
N PHE A 337 18.88 -2.16 4.91
CA PHE A 337 18.89 -1.19 6.00
C PHE A 337 18.27 -1.75 7.29
N LEU A 338 17.11 -2.39 7.19
CA LEU A 338 16.44 -3.02 8.35
C LEU A 338 17.29 -4.13 9.01
N ARG A 339 18.24 -4.69 8.28
CA ARG A 339 19.23 -5.66 8.79
C ARG A 339 20.58 -5.05 9.15
N ASN A 340 20.68 -3.71 9.16
CA ASN A 340 21.91 -2.98 9.43
C ASN A 340 23.09 -3.34 8.49
N ARG A 341 22.79 -3.70 7.22
CA ARG A 341 23.80 -4.00 6.19
C ARG A 341 24.28 -2.75 5.48
N ILE A 342 23.45 -1.72 5.38
CA ILE A 342 23.76 -0.43 4.77
C ILE A 342 23.24 0.72 5.65
N GLY A 343 23.78 1.92 5.45
CA GLY A 343 23.35 3.14 6.11
C GLY A 343 22.06 3.72 5.49
N PHE A 344 21.52 4.74 6.13
CA PHE A 344 20.28 5.39 5.71
C PHE A 344 20.40 6.05 4.32
N LEU A 345 21.51 6.75 4.07
CA LEU A 345 21.75 7.42 2.79
C LEU A 345 22.12 6.44 1.67
N ASP A 346 22.74 5.30 2.01
CA ASP A 346 23.12 4.29 1.02
C ASP A 346 21.89 3.71 0.31
N MET A 347 20.71 3.72 0.95
CA MET A 347 19.47 3.29 0.31
C MET A 347 19.18 4.10 -0.96
N THR A 348 19.37 5.41 -0.90
CA THR A 348 19.17 6.30 -2.05
C THR A 348 20.15 5.98 -3.18
N GLU A 349 21.42 5.72 -2.84
CA GLU A 349 22.45 5.38 -3.82
C GLU A 349 22.14 4.06 -4.54
N VAL A 350 21.69 3.05 -3.80
CA VAL A 350 21.28 1.75 -4.39
C VAL A 350 20.13 1.94 -5.36
N VAL A 351 19.12 2.72 -4.99
CA VAL A 351 17.96 2.98 -5.87
C VAL A 351 18.41 3.74 -7.13
N GLU A 352 19.18 4.82 -6.98
CA GLU A 352 19.62 5.66 -8.09
C GLU A 352 20.50 4.89 -9.08
N GLN A 353 21.50 4.15 -8.58
CA GLN A 353 22.39 3.36 -9.43
C GLN A 353 21.62 2.25 -10.16
N THR A 354 20.65 1.63 -9.51
CA THR A 354 19.81 0.61 -10.16
C THR A 354 18.95 1.22 -11.27
N MET A 355 18.30 2.36 -11.02
CA MET A 355 17.50 3.05 -12.02
C MET A 355 18.32 3.47 -13.25
N GLN A 356 19.58 3.89 -13.05
CA GLN A 356 20.49 4.29 -14.12
C GLN A 356 21.01 3.10 -14.94
N LYS A 357 21.20 1.94 -14.31
CA LYS A 357 21.84 0.78 -14.92
C LYS A 357 20.86 -0.10 -15.70
N MET A 358 19.61 -0.25 -15.21
CA MET A 358 18.64 -1.16 -15.82
C MET A 358 18.13 -0.66 -17.16
N PRO A 359 17.89 -1.55 -18.13
CA PRO A 359 17.35 -1.19 -19.43
C PRO A 359 15.94 -0.60 -19.30
N PHE A 360 15.71 0.52 -19.98
CA PHE A 360 14.39 1.15 -20.02
C PHE A 360 13.53 0.52 -21.11
N ILE A 361 12.28 0.17 -20.76
CA ILE A 361 11.24 -0.33 -21.67
C ILE A 361 10.03 0.59 -21.54
N GLU A 362 9.67 1.28 -22.63
CA GLU A 362 8.61 2.30 -22.63
C GLU A 362 7.21 1.71 -22.41
N LYS A 363 6.92 0.55 -23.01
CA LYS A 363 5.62 -0.15 -22.94
C LYS A 363 5.86 -1.62 -22.62
N PRO A 364 6.17 -1.96 -21.37
CA PRO A 364 6.48 -3.32 -21.01
C PRO A 364 5.23 -4.21 -21.00
N THR A 365 5.40 -5.46 -21.40
CA THR A 365 4.40 -6.53 -21.14
C THR A 365 4.47 -6.94 -19.66
N LEU A 366 3.50 -7.75 -19.22
CA LEU A 366 3.50 -8.27 -17.85
C LEU A 366 4.76 -9.10 -17.56
N GLU A 367 5.19 -9.92 -18.50
CA GLU A 367 6.41 -10.72 -18.41
C GLU A 367 7.64 -9.83 -18.30
N GLN A 368 7.71 -8.75 -19.08
CA GLN A 368 8.81 -7.79 -19.02
C GLN A 368 8.84 -6.99 -17.69
N TYR A 369 7.68 -6.76 -17.05
CA TYR A 369 7.65 -6.25 -15.70
C TYR A 369 8.24 -7.24 -14.68
N PHE A 370 7.92 -8.53 -14.81
CA PHE A 370 8.49 -9.57 -13.95
C PHE A 370 10.01 -9.71 -14.13
N GLU A 371 10.48 -9.66 -15.38
CA GLU A 371 11.90 -9.68 -15.72
C GLU A 371 12.61 -8.44 -15.16
N SER A 372 12.06 -7.24 -15.40
CA SER A 372 12.61 -5.98 -14.90
C SER A 372 12.71 -5.96 -13.37
N ASP A 373 11.69 -6.45 -12.64
CA ASP A 373 11.74 -6.55 -11.17
C ASP A 373 12.85 -7.52 -10.73
N GLY A 374 12.96 -8.69 -11.35
CA GLY A 374 13.97 -9.69 -11.01
C GLY A 374 15.41 -9.22 -11.26
N GLU A 375 15.66 -8.61 -12.42
CA GLU A 375 16.95 -8.05 -12.77
C GLU A 375 17.35 -6.87 -11.88
N ALA A 376 16.41 -5.95 -11.61
CA ALA A 376 16.64 -4.82 -10.74
C ALA A 376 16.94 -5.26 -9.30
N ARG A 377 16.24 -6.25 -8.76
CA ARG A 377 16.53 -6.85 -7.44
C ARG A 377 17.92 -7.46 -7.40
N SER A 378 18.27 -8.23 -8.42
CA SER A 378 19.58 -8.89 -8.49
C SER A 378 20.71 -7.86 -8.55
N PHE A 379 20.55 -6.80 -9.35
CA PHE A 379 21.54 -5.73 -9.43
C PHE A 379 21.62 -4.92 -8.12
N ALA A 380 20.50 -4.52 -7.53
CA ALA A 380 20.49 -3.81 -6.26
C ALA A 380 21.15 -4.63 -5.14
N ALA A 381 20.91 -5.96 -5.10
CA ALA A 381 21.56 -6.85 -4.16
C ALA A 381 23.08 -6.92 -4.35
N SER A 382 23.58 -6.89 -5.59
CA SER A 382 25.01 -6.89 -5.90
C SER A 382 25.73 -5.62 -5.40
N LEU A 383 25.04 -4.47 -5.37
CA LEU A 383 25.58 -3.21 -4.83
C LEU A 383 25.78 -3.27 -3.30
N ILE A 384 25.04 -4.13 -2.63
CA ILE A 384 25.03 -4.26 -1.16
C ILE A 384 25.93 -5.42 -0.69
N HIS A 385 26.50 -6.20 -1.61
CA HIS A 385 27.25 -7.42 -1.29
C HIS A 385 26.42 -8.40 -0.44
N LEU A 386 25.14 -8.57 -0.81
CA LEU A 386 24.20 -9.50 -0.17
C LEU A 386 24.38 -10.92 -0.71
#